data_caf36cc1bcc0cba605f42d4142313a21
#
_entry.id   caf36cc1bcc0cba605f42d4142313a21
#
_cell.length_a   1.000
_cell.length_b   1.000
_cell.length_c   1.000
_cell.angle_alpha   90.00
_cell.angle_beta   90.00
_cell.angle_gamma   90.00
#
_symmetry.space_group_name_H-M   'P 1'
#
loop_
_entity.id
_entity.type
_entity.pdbx_description
1 polymer ?
#
loop_
_entity_poly.entity_id
_entity_poly.type
_entity_poly.pdbx_seq_one_letter_code
_entity_poly.pdbx_strand_id
1 'polypeptide(L)'
;CSFKDKVVQHCLCDNILHPRLANEFIKTNYAGQVGKGTHFGMDCLKEHMLEFYRKHGLDGWILKCDITKFFYQINHDILKDIVDYYFVGDYTKWLNHLFIDSTDGLGLPLGNQVAQVYALLMLNGLDHFITGELGIKLYGRYMDDFYLIAPSKEYLKWCLDCINQLVQSLGLSLNGKTQIIPFKNGMLFTGFHHYITKDGKYIRKLNGTNKRRIC
;
A
#
# COMPACT_ATOMS: atom_id res chain seq x y z
N CYS A 1 15.58 3.21 -19.13
CA CYS A 1 15.99 4.45 -18.44
C CYS A 1 17.51 4.58 -18.49
N SER A 2 18.05 5.68 -19.06
CA SER A 2 19.49 5.94 -19.14
C SER A 2 20.08 6.28 -17.75
N PHE A 3 21.41 6.26 -17.62
CA PHE A 3 22.05 6.70 -16.36
C PHE A 3 21.74 8.17 -16.05
N LYS A 4 21.68 9.03 -17.07
CA LYS A 4 21.33 10.45 -16.92
C LYS A 4 19.92 10.61 -16.36
N ASP A 5 18.95 9.84 -16.87
CA ASP A 5 17.56 9.89 -16.38
C ASP A 5 17.49 9.47 -14.89
N LYS A 6 18.27 8.46 -14.47
CA LYS A 6 18.33 8.05 -13.07
C LYS A 6 18.86 9.16 -12.16
N VAL A 7 19.89 9.89 -12.59
CA VAL A 7 20.41 11.02 -11.81
C VAL A 7 19.36 12.11 -11.65
N VAL A 8 18.62 12.45 -12.71
CA VAL A 8 17.54 13.45 -12.64
C VAL A 8 16.42 12.97 -11.74
N GLN A 9 16.04 11.69 -11.83
CA GLN A 9 15.00 11.10 -10.98
C GLN A 9 15.38 11.12 -9.50
N HIS A 10 16.63 10.74 -9.16
CA HIS A 10 17.13 10.84 -7.79
C HIS A 10 17.11 12.28 -7.30
N CYS A 11 17.58 13.23 -8.10
CA CYS A 11 17.56 14.64 -7.75
C CYS A 11 16.13 15.13 -7.49
N LEU A 12 15.16 14.77 -8.34
CA LEU A 12 13.74 15.11 -8.15
C LEU A 12 13.17 14.47 -6.87
N CYS A 13 13.42 13.17 -6.66
CA CYS A 13 12.92 12.47 -5.49
C CYS A 13 13.49 13.05 -4.20
N ASP A 14 14.81 13.22 -4.11
CA ASP A 14 15.49 13.54 -2.86
C ASP A 14 15.29 15.01 -2.45
N ASN A 15 15.19 15.94 -3.42
CA ASN A 15 15.09 17.37 -3.15
C ASN A 15 13.67 17.94 -3.24
N ILE A 16 12.75 17.29 -3.92
CA ILE A 16 11.39 17.81 -4.15
C ILE A 16 10.31 16.85 -3.63
N LEU A 17 10.27 15.60 -4.16
CA LEU A 17 9.14 14.71 -3.87
C LEU A 17 9.14 14.26 -2.40
N HIS A 18 10.23 13.66 -1.91
CA HIS A 18 10.30 13.16 -0.55
C HIS A 18 10.12 14.24 0.51
N PRO A 19 10.81 15.40 0.45
CA PRO A 19 10.61 16.46 1.44
C PRO A 19 9.17 17.00 1.47
N ARG A 20 8.53 17.14 0.31
CA ARG A 20 7.15 17.65 0.23
C ARG A 20 6.12 16.64 0.72
N LEU A 21 6.36 15.35 0.48
CA LEU A 21 5.39 14.29 0.73
C LEU A 21 5.59 13.55 2.06
N ALA A 22 6.68 13.81 2.78
CA ALA A 22 7.04 13.09 4.00
C ALA A 22 5.92 13.05 5.05
N ASN A 23 5.15 14.13 5.17
CA ASN A 23 4.06 14.28 6.15
C ASN A 23 2.68 13.92 5.58
N GLU A 24 2.58 13.66 4.28
CA GLU A 24 1.31 13.34 3.62
C GLU A 24 0.95 11.86 3.75
N PHE A 25 1.96 11.00 3.88
CA PHE A 25 1.74 9.57 4.01
C PHE A 25 1.48 9.15 5.45
N ILE A 26 0.47 8.31 5.64
CA ILE A 26 0.18 7.73 6.95
C ILE A 26 1.36 6.86 7.46
N LYS A 27 1.47 6.68 8.78
CA LYS A 27 2.55 5.88 9.39
C LYS A 27 2.55 4.43 8.90
N THR A 28 1.37 3.87 8.67
CA THR A 28 1.16 2.47 8.28
C THR A 28 1.20 2.22 6.78
N ASN A 29 1.66 3.19 5.98
CA ASN A 29 2.17 2.99 4.63
C ASN A 29 3.67 2.67 4.74
N TYR A 30 4.05 1.44 4.38
CA TYR A 30 5.36 0.86 4.71
C TYR A 30 6.38 0.89 3.57
N ALA A 31 5.95 1.18 2.34
CA ALA A 31 6.81 1.09 1.16
C ALA A 31 7.43 2.44 0.77
N GLY A 32 8.59 2.40 0.12
CA GLY A 32 9.18 3.54 -0.59
C GLY A 32 9.49 4.79 0.23
N GLN A 33 9.62 4.68 1.56
CA GLN A 33 9.90 5.80 2.47
C GLN A 33 11.14 5.52 3.30
N VAL A 34 11.89 6.58 3.62
CA VAL A 34 13.09 6.48 4.48
C VAL A 34 12.72 5.90 5.84
N GLY A 35 13.49 4.94 6.32
CA GLY A 35 13.26 4.26 7.61
C GLY A 35 12.11 3.27 7.62
N LYS A 36 11.40 3.09 6.50
CA LYS A 36 10.34 2.09 6.33
C LYS A 36 10.76 0.99 5.36
N GLY A 37 9.94 -0.03 5.20
CA GLY A 37 10.21 -1.17 4.32
C GLY A 37 9.53 -2.44 4.83
N THR A 38 9.90 -3.57 4.24
CA THR A 38 9.28 -4.87 4.54
C THR A 38 9.38 -5.25 6.03
N HIS A 39 10.54 -5.03 6.68
CA HIS A 39 10.72 -5.34 8.09
C HIS A 39 9.85 -4.45 8.97
N PHE A 40 9.86 -3.15 8.74
CA PHE A 40 9.00 -2.21 9.44
C PHE A 40 7.51 -2.58 9.31
N GLY A 41 7.06 -2.91 8.10
CA GLY A 41 5.68 -3.34 7.86
C GLY A 41 5.31 -4.63 8.60
N MET A 42 6.23 -5.60 8.68
CA MET A 42 6.01 -6.83 9.44
C MET A 42 5.95 -6.59 10.96
N ASP A 43 6.74 -5.66 11.48
CA ASP A 43 6.72 -5.31 12.91
C ASP A 43 5.43 -4.54 13.26
N CYS A 44 4.99 -3.62 12.42
CA CYS A 44 3.68 -2.95 12.58
C CYS A 44 2.52 -3.95 12.51
N LEU A 45 2.54 -4.90 11.57
CA LEU A 45 1.53 -5.94 11.50
C LEU A 45 1.51 -6.79 12.78
N LYS A 46 2.68 -7.17 13.31
CA LYS A 46 2.78 -7.87 14.59
C LYS A 46 2.11 -7.09 15.71
N GLU A 47 2.39 -5.79 15.82
CA GLU A 47 1.78 -4.92 16.83
C GLU A 47 0.26 -4.85 16.67
N HIS A 48 -0.25 -4.66 15.45
CA HIS A 48 -1.68 -4.66 15.16
C HIS A 48 -2.35 -5.98 15.53
N MET A 49 -1.75 -7.12 15.20
CA MET A 49 -2.29 -8.43 15.55
C MET A 49 -2.29 -8.66 17.07
N LEU A 50 -1.23 -8.26 17.78
CA LEU A 50 -1.17 -8.36 19.25
C LEU A 50 -2.15 -7.40 19.92
N GLU A 51 -2.31 -6.17 19.41
CA GLU A 51 -3.30 -5.22 19.92
C GLU A 51 -4.72 -5.76 19.76
N PHE A 52 -5.03 -6.30 18.57
CA PHE A 52 -6.32 -6.92 18.32
C PHE A 52 -6.58 -8.10 19.27
N TYR A 53 -5.61 -9.00 19.40
CA TYR A 53 -5.72 -10.16 20.27
C TYR A 53 -5.97 -9.80 21.75
N ARG A 54 -5.31 -8.78 22.28
CA ARG A 54 -5.53 -8.31 23.67
C ARG A 54 -6.97 -7.86 23.91
N LYS A 55 -7.65 -7.32 22.89
CA LYS A 55 -9.02 -6.77 23.01
C LYS A 55 -10.10 -7.81 22.69
N HIS A 56 -9.84 -8.70 21.75
CA HIS A 56 -10.85 -9.56 21.11
C HIS A 56 -10.46 -11.04 21.06
N GLY A 57 -9.26 -11.40 21.57
CA GLY A 57 -8.76 -12.77 21.44
C GLY A 57 -8.58 -13.15 19.96
N LEU A 58 -9.03 -14.34 19.61
CA LEU A 58 -9.01 -14.85 18.24
C LEU A 58 -10.32 -14.60 17.47
N ASP A 59 -11.30 -13.93 18.11
CA ASP A 59 -12.62 -13.69 17.54
C ASP A 59 -12.62 -12.39 16.74
N GLY A 60 -12.44 -12.53 15.43
CA GLY A 60 -12.40 -11.41 14.51
C GLY A 60 -12.00 -11.81 13.09
N TRP A 61 -11.76 -10.80 12.27
CA TRP A 61 -11.58 -10.96 10.83
C TRP A 61 -10.48 -10.05 10.30
N ILE A 62 -9.85 -10.51 9.23
CA ILE A 62 -8.88 -9.76 8.45
C ILE A 62 -9.42 -9.63 7.03
N LEU A 63 -9.57 -8.41 6.53
CA LEU A 63 -9.73 -8.14 5.12
C LEU A 63 -8.34 -7.94 4.52
N LYS A 64 -7.98 -8.81 3.57
CA LYS A 64 -6.73 -8.76 2.81
C LYS A 64 -7.06 -8.35 1.38
N CYS A 65 -6.47 -7.25 0.93
CA CYS A 65 -6.66 -6.72 -0.41
C CYS A 65 -5.34 -6.66 -1.17
N ASP A 66 -5.46 -6.75 -2.49
CA ASP A 66 -4.38 -6.62 -3.46
C ASP A 66 -4.94 -5.95 -4.72
N ILE A 67 -4.19 -5.09 -5.39
CA ILE A 67 -4.64 -4.41 -6.61
C ILE A 67 -4.09 -5.14 -7.83
N THR A 68 -4.95 -5.39 -8.80
CA THR A 68 -4.60 -6.09 -10.03
C THR A 68 -3.58 -5.29 -10.82
N LYS A 69 -2.41 -5.89 -11.12
CA LYS A 69 -1.39 -5.30 -12.00
C LYS A 69 -1.15 -3.80 -11.76
N PHE A 70 -1.06 -3.38 -10.50
CA PHE A 70 -1.13 -2.01 -10.04
C PHE A 70 -0.32 -1.04 -10.91
N PHE A 71 1.00 -1.22 -11.03
CA PHE A 71 1.87 -0.34 -11.81
C PHE A 71 1.50 -0.23 -13.29
N TYR A 72 0.84 -1.23 -13.85
CA TYR A 72 0.43 -1.25 -15.26
C TYR A 72 -0.93 -0.59 -15.51
N GLN A 73 -1.75 -0.40 -14.47
CA GLN A 73 -3.11 0.14 -14.57
C GLN A 73 -3.23 1.59 -14.12
N ILE A 74 -2.15 2.22 -13.64
CA ILE A 74 -2.19 3.62 -13.20
C ILE A 74 -2.50 4.50 -14.40
N ASN A 75 -3.64 5.20 -14.35
CA ASN A 75 -4.06 6.17 -15.35
C ASN A 75 -3.27 7.46 -15.15
N HIS A 76 -2.65 7.97 -16.24
CA HIS A 76 -1.79 9.15 -16.19
C HIS A 76 -2.56 10.42 -15.87
N ASP A 77 -3.77 10.61 -16.40
CA ASP A 77 -4.54 11.84 -16.17
C ASP A 77 -4.95 11.92 -14.69
N ILE A 78 -5.46 10.83 -14.13
CA ILE A 78 -5.80 10.77 -12.69
C ILE A 78 -4.55 11.00 -11.83
N LEU A 79 -3.42 10.40 -12.19
CA LEU A 79 -2.17 10.59 -11.44
C LEU A 79 -1.66 12.03 -11.54
N LYS A 80 -1.76 12.68 -12.71
CA LYS A 80 -1.39 14.09 -12.90
C LYS A 80 -2.24 15.00 -12.00
N ASP A 81 -3.55 14.79 -11.96
CA ASP A 81 -4.44 15.55 -11.09
C ASP A 81 -4.04 15.41 -9.61
N ILE A 82 -3.72 14.19 -9.18
CA ILE A 82 -3.25 13.93 -7.82
C ILE A 82 -1.91 14.65 -7.56
N VAL A 83 -0.95 14.53 -8.46
CA VAL A 83 0.38 15.16 -8.33
C VAL A 83 0.26 16.68 -8.31
N ASP A 84 -0.59 17.26 -9.18
CA ASP A 84 -0.82 18.70 -9.27
C ASP A 84 -1.47 19.30 -8.03
N TYR A 85 -2.19 18.51 -7.25
CA TYR A 85 -2.70 18.89 -5.95
C TYR A 85 -1.56 19.10 -4.92
N TYR A 86 -0.52 18.26 -4.95
CA TYR A 86 0.60 18.34 -4.00
C TYR A 86 1.70 19.31 -4.41
N PHE A 87 1.86 19.55 -5.71
CA PHE A 87 2.98 20.34 -6.23
C PHE A 87 2.49 21.59 -6.96
N VAL A 88 2.87 22.75 -6.42
CA VAL A 88 2.54 24.06 -6.97
C VAL A 88 3.75 24.58 -7.78
N GLY A 89 3.50 25.16 -8.94
CA GLY A 89 4.51 25.76 -9.82
C GLY A 89 4.68 25.01 -11.14
N ASP A 90 4.65 25.77 -12.23
CA ASP A 90 4.58 25.25 -13.61
C ASP A 90 5.74 24.33 -13.98
N TYR A 91 6.96 24.69 -13.55
CA TYR A 91 8.14 23.87 -13.85
C TYR A 91 8.10 22.50 -13.13
N THR A 92 7.68 22.49 -11.85
CA THR A 92 7.58 21.24 -11.07
C THR A 92 6.49 20.33 -11.63
N LYS A 93 5.33 20.89 -11.99
CA LYS A 93 4.25 20.16 -12.66
C LYS A 93 4.71 19.59 -13.99
N TRP A 94 5.29 20.42 -14.85
CA TRP A 94 5.83 19.98 -16.15
C TRP A 94 6.82 18.82 -15.97
N LEU A 95 7.75 18.90 -15.01
CA LEU A 95 8.75 17.86 -14.78
C LEU A 95 8.09 16.56 -14.31
N ASN A 96 7.12 16.64 -13.38
CA ASN A 96 6.37 15.47 -12.94
C ASN A 96 5.60 14.84 -14.12
N HIS A 97 4.90 15.63 -14.92
CA HIS A 97 4.16 15.14 -16.10
C HIS A 97 5.08 14.45 -17.10
N LEU A 98 6.28 15.00 -17.34
CA LEU A 98 7.28 14.37 -18.21
C LEU A 98 7.66 12.96 -17.75
N PHE A 99 7.78 12.73 -16.44
CA PHE A 99 8.07 11.40 -15.91
C PHE A 99 6.85 10.47 -15.92
N ILE A 100 5.65 11.00 -15.68
CA ILE A 100 4.40 10.24 -15.76
C ILE A 100 4.19 9.76 -17.20
N ASP A 101 4.35 10.64 -18.20
CA ASP A 101 4.17 10.33 -19.62
C ASP A 101 5.32 9.54 -20.25
N SER A 102 6.22 8.99 -19.45
CA SER A 102 7.32 8.14 -19.96
C SER A 102 6.85 6.80 -20.55
N THR A 103 5.56 6.48 -20.42
CA THR A 103 4.86 5.35 -21.05
C THR A 103 3.60 5.84 -21.75
N ASP A 104 2.99 5.03 -22.61
CA ASP A 104 1.86 5.44 -23.46
C ASP A 104 0.53 5.54 -22.68
N GLY A 105 0.32 6.62 -21.92
CA GLY A 105 -0.96 6.99 -21.31
C GLY A 105 -1.44 6.11 -20.15
N LEU A 106 -0.85 4.95 -19.94
CA LEU A 106 -1.22 4.00 -18.90
C LEU A 106 0.03 3.30 -18.32
N GLY A 107 0.04 3.17 -17.00
CA GLY A 107 1.06 2.46 -16.25
C GLY A 107 2.33 3.27 -16.00
N LEU A 108 3.13 2.80 -15.05
CA LEU A 108 4.41 3.39 -14.67
C LEU A 108 5.54 2.38 -14.88
N PRO A 109 6.73 2.83 -15.31
CA PRO A 109 7.87 1.96 -15.54
C PRO A 109 8.38 1.35 -14.23
N LEU A 110 8.52 0.02 -14.20
CA LEU A 110 9.09 -0.69 -13.06
C LEU A 110 10.58 -0.37 -12.89
N GLY A 111 11.03 -0.29 -11.63
CA GLY A 111 12.44 -0.04 -11.30
C GLY A 111 12.87 1.43 -11.38
N ASN A 112 11.93 2.33 -11.51
CA ASN A 112 12.10 3.77 -11.48
C ASN A 112 11.72 4.32 -10.09
N GLN A 113 12.58 5.12 -9.48
CA GLN A 113 12.34 5.66 -8.12
C GLN A 113 11.14 6.63 -8.10
N VAL A 114 11.02 7.49 -9.10
CA VAL A 114 9.89 8.43 -9.23
C VAL A 114 8.57 7.67 -9.36
N ALA A 115 8.55 6.59 -10.15
CA ALA A 115 7.36 5.76 -10.30
C ALA A 115 6.90 5.12 -8.97
N GLN A 116 7.84 4.78 -8.08
CA GLN A 116 7.46 4.29 -6.74
C GLN A 116 6.77 5.36 -5.91
N VAL A 117 7.27 6.60 -5.94
CA VAL A 117 6.64 7.73 -5.22
C VAL A 117 5.25 8.03 -5.79
N TYR A 118 5.09 8.03 -7.10
CA TYR A 118 3.78 8.22 -7.74
C TYR A 118 2.80 7.09 -7.42
N ALA A 119 3.26 5.85 -7.36
CA ALA A 119 2.46 4.72 -6.93
C ALA A 119 1.98 4.86 -5.47
N LEU A 120 2.81 5.42 -4.58
CA LEU A 120 2.39 5.73 -3.21
C LEU A 120 1.33 6.82 -3.18
N LEU A 121 1.50 7.89 -3.98
CA LEU A 121 0.56 9.01 -4.09
C LEU A 121 -0.79 8.57 -4.63
N MET A 122 -0.80 7.71 -5.66
CA MET A 122 -2.03 7.19 -6.29
C MET A 122 -2.99 6.58 -5.26
N LEU A 123 -2.48 5.94 -4.22
CA LEU A 123 -3.26 5.30 -3.18
C LEU A 123 -3.27 6.06 -1.85
N ASN A 124 -2.69 7.27 -1.79
CA ASN A 124 -2.66 8.04 -0.54
C ASN A 124 -4.07 8.43 -0.08
N GLY A 125 -4.94 8.84 -1.01
CA GLY A 125 -6.34 9.10 -0.71
C GLY A 125 -7.07 7.88 -0.15
N LEU A 126 -6.77 6.68 -0.65
CA LEU A 126 -7.31 5.42 -0.11
C LEU A 126 -6.85 5.18 1.33
N ASP A 127 -5.57 5.44 1.66
CA ASP A 127 -5.04 5.31 3.01
C ASP A 127 -5.81 6.20 4.00
N HIS A 128 -6.00 7.47 3.64
CA HIS A 128 -6.74 8.44 4.46
C HIS A 128 -8.23 8.10 4.57
N PHE A 129 -8.85 7.64 3.50
CA PHE A 129 -10.23 7.17 3.51
C PHE A 129 -10.44 5.99 4.47
N ILE A 130 -9.56 4.98 4.41
CA ILE A 130 -9.66 3.80 5.29
C ILE A 130 -9.46 4.18 6.76
N THR A 131 -8.48 5.02 7.05
CA THR A 131 -8.15 5.37 8.44
C THR A 131 -9.05 6.45 9.02
N GLY A 132 -9.48 7.41 8.21
CA GLY A 132 -10.34 8.54 8.60
C GLY A 132 -11.82 8.22 8.47
N GLU A 133 -12.32 8.03 7.24
CA GLU A 133 -13.77 7.88 6.98
C GLU A 133 -14.30 6.50 7.44
N LEU A 134 -13.59 5.42 7.10
CA LEU A 134 -13.95 4.08 7.57
C LEU A 134 -13.50 3.82 9.02
N GLY A 135 -12.71 4.68 9.65
CA GLY A 135 -12.30 4.57 11.05
C GLY A 135 -11.50 3.30 11.42
N ILE A 136 -10.87 2.64 10.45
CA ILE A 136 -10.08 1.43 10.68
C ILE A 136 -8.71 1.79 11.25
N LYS A 137 -8.47 1.46 12.51
CA LYS A 137 -7.20 1.74 13.21
C LYS A 137 -6.09 0.71 12.89
N LEU A 138 -6.48 -0.55 12.72
CA LEU A 138 -5.55 -1.65 12.47
C LEU A 138 -5.46 -1.92 10.96
N TYR A 139 -4.86 -0.96 10.26
CA TYR A 139 -4.66 -0.91 8.82
C TYR A 139 -3.18 -0.80 8.49
N GLY A 140 -2.74 -1.43 7.41
CA GLY A 140 -1.41 -1.25 6.88
C GLY A 140 -1.29 -1.63 5.41
N ARG A 141 -0.44 -0.90 4.68
CA ARG A 141 -0.22 -1.06 3.26
C ARG A 141 1.26 -1.16 2.89
N TYR A 142 1.58 -2.10 2.02
CA TYR A 142 2.86 -2.22 1.34
C TYR A 142 2.63 -2.19 -0.18
N MET A 143 2.82 -1.05 -0.81
CA MET A 143 2.44 -0.76 -2.21
C MET A 143 0.95 -1.04 -2.47
N ASP A 144 0.65 -2.05 -3.29
CA ASP A 144 -0.68 -2.51 -3.69
C ASP A 144 -1.29 -3.54 -2.73
N ASP A 145 -0.51 -4.05 -1.80
CA ASP A 145 -0.89 -5.08 -0.84
C ASP A 145 -1.24 -4.46 0.51
N PHE A 146 -2.50 -4.59 0.97
CA PHE A 146 -2.94 -3.99 2.22
C PHE A 146 -3.93 -4.87 3.02
N TYR A 147 -4.04 -4.58 4.31
CA TYR A 147 -4.90 -5.30 5.22
C TYR A 147 -5.66 -4.39 6.18
N LEU A 148 -6.84 -4.85 6.59
CA LEU A 148 -7.67 -4.26 7.65
C LEU A 148 -8.01 -5.35 8.65
N ILE A 149 -7.96 -5.06 9.96
CA ILE A 149 -8.35 -5.99 11.03
C ILE A 149 -9.51 -5.38 11.82
N ALA A 150 -10.60 -6.13 11.95
CA ALA A 150 -11.77 -5.70 12.71
C ALA A 150 -12.52 -6.90 13.33
N PRO A 151 -13.33 -6.66 14.40
CA PRO A 151 -14.09 -7.72 15.04
C PRO A 151 -15.30 -8.20 14.20
N SER A 152 -15.91 -7.36 13.38
CA SER A 152 -17.09 -7.69 12.60
C SER A 152 -16.76 -8.00 11.14
N LYS A 153 -17.24 -9.15 10.68
CA LYS A 153 -17.13 -9.57 9.27
C LYS A 153 -18.03 -8.71 8.37
N GLU A 154 -19.21 -8.37 8.84
CA GLU A 154 -20.19 -7.56 8.13
C GLU A 154 -19.65 -6.16 7.92
N TYR A 155 -18.98 -5.61 8.92
CA TYR A 155 -18.32 -4.32 8.80
C TYR A 155 -17.19 -4.35 7.77
N LEU A 156 -16.36 -5.38 7.75
CA LEU A 156 -15.31 -5.53 6.74
C LEU A 156 -15.87 -5.76 5.33
N LYS A 157 -17.04 -6.39 5.17
CA LYS A 157 -17.72 -6.48 3.87
C LYS A 157 -18.14 -5.10 3.38
N TRP A 158 -18.78 -4.32 4.24
CA TRP A 158 -19.15 -2.94 3.91
C TRP A 158 -17.91 -2.09 3.57
N CYS A 159 -16.83 -2.19 4.36
CA CYS A 159 -15.56 -1.53 4.04
C CYS A 159 -15.03 -1.95 2.66
N LEU A 160 -15.11 -3.25 2.32
CA LEU A 160 -14.65 -3.76 1.02
C LEU A 160 -15.46 -3.14 -0.12
N ASP A 161 -16.77 -3.00 0.01
CA ASP A 161 -17.63 -2.38 -1.00
C ASP A 161 -17.25 -0.89 -1.19
N CYS A 162 -17.05 -0.14 -0.11
CA CYS A 162 -16.60 1.25 -0.15
C CYS A 162 -15.20 1.39 -0.78
N ILE A 163 -14.25 0.54 -0.38
CA ILE A 163 -12.89 0.50 -0.94
C ILE A 163 -12.93 0.19 -2.44
N ASN A 164 -13.77 -0.77 -2.85
CA ASN A 164 -13.88 -1.15 -4.26
C ASN A 164 -14.40 0.01 -5.11
N GLN A 165 -15.39 0.77 -4.63
CA GLN A 165 -15.89 1.97 -5.32
C GLN A 165 -14.78 3.02 -5.47
N LEU A 166 -14.03 3.32 -4.41
CA LEU A 166 -12.93 4.27 -4.48
C LEU A 166 -11.80 3.80 -5.41
N VAL A 167 -11.42 2.53 -5.34
CA VAL A 167 -10.39 1.94 -6.23
C VAL A 167 -10.83 2.02 -7.69
N GLN A 168 -12.12 1.76 -7.99
CA GLN A 168 -12.68 1.91 -9.33
C GLN A 168 -12.68 3.36 -9.81
N SER A 169 -12.96 4.34 -8.94
CA SER A 169 -12.89 5.76 -9.32
C SER A 169 -11.46 6.22 -9.67
N LEU A 170 -10.44 5.53 -9.16
CA LEU A 170 -9.03 5.73 -9.54
C LEU A 170 -8.65 4.98 -10.84
N GLY A 171 -9.60 4.34 -11.53
CA GLY A 171 -9.32 3.52 -12.71
C GLY A 171 -8.62 2.20 -12.42
N LEU A 172 -8.62 1.76 -11.15
CA LEU A 172 -7.96 0.54 -10.67
C LEU A 172 -8.99 -0.55 -10.35
N SER A 173 -8.52 -1.76 -10.12
CA SER A 173 -9.39 -2.89 -9.73
C SER A 173 -8.74 -3.76 -8.66
N LEU A 174 -9.53 -4.21 -7.69
CA LEU A 174 -9.08 -5.19 -6.72
C LEU A 174 -8.84 -6.55 -7.38
N ASN A 175 -7.80 -7.24 -6.92
CA ASN A 175 -7.46 -8.57 -7.39
C ASN A 175 -8.47 -9.61 -6.85
N GLY A 176 -8.76 -10.65 -7.63
CA GLY A 176 -9.61 -11.78 -7.22
C GLY A 176 -9.09 -12.57 -5.99
N LYS A 177 -7.87 -12.28 -5.52
CA LYS A 177 -7.33 -12.79 -4.25
C LYS A 177 -7.78 -12.01 -3.02
N THR A 178 -8.48 -10.89 -3.20
CA THR A 178 -9.06 -10.11 -2.10
C THR A 178 -10.05 -10.98 -1.32
N GLN A 179 -9.84 -11.07 0.00
CA GLN A 179 -10.61 -12.01 0.82
C GLN A 179 -10.75 -11.54 2.27
N ILE A 180 -11.85 -11.92 2.90
CA ILE A 180 -12.07 -11.77 4.33
C ILE A 180 -11.78 -13.11 5.01
N ILE A 181 -10.79 -13.12 5.89
CA ILE A 181 -10.24 -14.33 6.54
C ILE A 181 -10.53 -14.24 8.04
N PRO A 182 -10.93 -15.34 8.72
CA PRO A 182 -10.97 -15.39 10.19
C PRO A 182 -9.60 -15.06 10.77
N PHE A 183 -9.56 -14.18 11.78
CA PHE A 183 -8.32 -13.72 12.41
C PHE A 183 -7.45 -14.88 12.94
N LYS A 184 -8.09 -15.93 13.48
CA LYS A 184 -7.41 -17.15 13.96
C LYS A 184 -6.59 -17.89 12.89
N ASN A 185 -6.92 -17.70 11.62
CA ASN A 185 -6.19 -18.34 10.52
C ASN A 185 -4.91 -17.56 10.16
N GLY A 186 -4.76 -16.32 10.62
CA GLY A 186 -3.69 -15.44 10.20
C GLY A 186 -3.79 -15.05 8.72
N MET A 187 -2.73 -14.42 8.19
CA MET A 187 -2.68 -13.98 6.79
C MET A 187 -1.28 -14.06 6.20
N LEU A 188 -1.21 -14.09 4.88
CA LEU A 188 0.03 -13.88 4.12
C LEU A 188 0.27 -12.38 3.92
N PHE A 189 1.44 -11.90 4.31
CA PHE A 189 1.87 -10.52 4.06
C PHE A 189 3.38 -10.46 3.86
N THR A 190 3.84 -9.72 2.86
CA THR A 190 5.28 -9.56 2.53
C THR A 190 6.06 -10.87 2.46
N GLY A 191 5.42 -11.95 1.94
CA GLY A 191 6.06 -13.25 1.75
C GLY A 191 6.08 -14.19 2.95
N PHE A 192 5.49 -13.78 4.08
CA PHE A 192 5.38 -14.58 5.30
C PHE A 192 3.93 -14.80 5.69
N HIS A 193 3.66 -15.94 6.36
CA HIS A 193 2.41 -16.20 7.03
C HIS A 193 2.50 -15.75 8.50
N HIS A 194 1.61 -14.84 8.89
CA HIS A 194 1.53 -14.21 10.20
C HIS A 194 0.27 -14.69 10.92
N TYR A 195 0.41 -15.19 12.14
CA TYR A 195 -0.74 -15.62 12.94
C TYR A 195 -0.44 -15.54 14.44
N ILE A 196 -1.51 -15.58 15.26
CA ILE A 196 -1.42 -15.67 16.71
C ILE A 196 -1.93 -17.04 17.15
N THR A 197 -1.21 -17.70 18.05
CA THR A 197 -1.58 -18.97 18.64
C THR A 197 -2.67 -18.77 19.70
N LYS A 198 -3.31 -19.86 20.16
CA LYS A 198 -4.36 -19.80 21.21
C LYS A 198 -3.86 -19.21 22.53
N ASP A 199 -2.59 -19.38 22.83
CA ASP A 199 -1.89 -18.84 24.01
C ASP A 199 -1.34 -17.42 23.79
N GLY A 200 -1.73 -16.75 22.70
CA GLY A 200 -1.40 -15.35 22.45
C GLY A 200 -0.01 -15.08 21.87
N LYS A 201 0.72 -16.13 21.48
CA LYS A 201 2.06 -15.96 20.90
C LYS A 201 1.96 -15.64 19.42
N TYR A 202 2.60 -14.55 19.00
CA TYR A 202 2.74 -14.21 17.59
C TYR A 202 3.77 -15.11 16.90
N ILE A 203 3.43 -15.64 15.75
CA ILE A 203 4.28 -16.50 14.92
C ILE A 203 4.35 -15.93 13.50
N ARG A 204 5.57 -15.93 12.95
CA ARG A 204 5.86 -15.59 11.55
C ARG A 204 6.58 -16.76 10.89
N LYS A 205 6.02 -17.31 9.82
CA LYS A 205 6.59 -18.42 9.06
C LYS A 205 6.78 -18.02 7.60
N LEU A 206 7.90 -18.38 7.01
CA LEU A 206 8.13 -18.22 5.58
C LEU A 206 7.09 -19.02 4.78
N ASN A 207 6.49 -18.40 3.78
CA ASN A 207 5.53 -19.08 2.90
C ASN A 207 6.20 -20.26 2.18
N GLY A 208 5.47 -21.39 2.06
CA GLY A 208 5.96 -22.62 1.43
C GLY A 208 6.47 -22.45 -0.01
N THR A 209 5.86 -21.53 -0.77
CA THR A 209 6.31 -21.18 -2.14
C THR A 209 7.68 -20.51 -2.12
N ASN A 210 7.95 -19.65 -1.14
CA ASN A 210 9.25 -18.97 -1.00
C ASN A 210 10.32 -19.90 -0.46
N LYS A 211 9.97 -20.89 0.36
CA LYS A 211 10.91 -21.94 0.79
C LYS A 211 11.52 -22.71 -0.39
N ARG A 212 10.68 -23.04 -1.39
CA ARG A 212 11.13 -23.79 -2.59
C ARG A 212 12.05 -22.99 -3.52
N ARG A 213 12.12 -21.65 -3.36
CA ARG A 213 13.02 -20.79 -4.17
C ARG A 213 14.38 -20.56 -3.51
N ILE A 214 14.53 -20.93 -2.22
CA ILE A 214 15.76 -20.75 -1.44
C ILE A 214 16.51 -22.11 -1.32
N CYS A 215 15.83 -23.23 -1.50
CA CYS A 215 16.40 -24.57 -1.64
C CYS A 215 16.55 -24.92 -3.11
#